data_23d1b162c330ead4d3fac46d1926e70b
#
_entry.id   23d1b162c330ead4d3fac46d1926e70b
#
_cell.length_a   1.000
_cell.length_b   1.000
_cell.length_c   1.000
_cell.angle_alpha   90.00
_cell.angle_beta   90.00
_cell.angle_gamma   90.00
#
_symmetry.space_group_name_H-M   'P 1'
#
loop_
_entity.id
_entity.type
_entity.pdbx_description
1 polymer ?
#
loop_
_entity_poly.entity_id
_entity_poly.type
_entity_poly.pdbx_seq_one_letter_code
_entity_poly.pdbx_strand_id
1 'polypeptide(L)'
;MPRKLISVLSVAVVMSAVAFGAHAADKLNYDAKSFAAAQAAGKPILVEIHATWCPTCKAQEPILSDLEKQDKFKNLTVFRVDFDSQKDAVKAFGARVQSMLITFKGSVETGRSVGDTNPSSIAALLDKTT
;
A
#
# COMPACT_ATOMS: atom_id res chain seq x y z
N MET A 1 -50.71 18.07 -50.88
CA MET A 1 -50.38 16.93 -49.99
C MET A 1 -49.09 17.20 -49.30
N PRO A 2 -49.08 17.47 -48.00
CA PRO A 2 -47.77 17.74 -47.32
C PRO A 2 -47.11 16.42 -46.95
N ARG A 3 -45.88 16.23 -47.46
CA ARG A 3 -45.00 15.12 -47.07
C ARG A 3 -44.49 15.38 -45.65
N LYS A 4 -44.88 14.53 -44.69
CA LYS A 4 -44.34 14.52 -43.33
C LYS A 4 -42.91 13.99 -43.37
N LEU A 5 -41.94 14.86 -43.11
CA LEU A 5 -40.55 14.50 -42.85
C LEU A 5 -40.51 13.91 -41.43
N ILE A 6 -40.26 12.61 -41.34
CA ILE A 6 -39.96 11.94 -40.07
C ILE A 6 -38.48 12.15 -39.79
N SER A 7 -38.21 13.02 -38.80
CA SER A 7 -36.87 13.25 -38.28
C SER A 7 -36.50 12.10 -37.35
N VAL A 8 -35.60 11.25 -37.81
CA VAL A 8 -35.07 10.16 -37.01
C VAL A 8 -33.99 10.75 -36.11
N LEU A 9 -34.30 10.93 -34.83
CA LEU A 9 -33.35 11.36 -33.82
C LEU A 9 -32.45 10.15 -33.47
N SER A 10 -31.24 10.14 -34.01
CA SER A 10 -30.20 9.16 -33.62
C SER A 10 -29.68 9.50 -32.23
N VAL A 11 -30.12 8.73 -31.24
CA VAL A 11 -29.54 8.78 -29.88
C VAL A 11 -28.18 8.05 -29.91
N ALA A 12 -27.10 8.80 -29.96
CA ALA A 12 -25.77 8.24 -29.76
C ALA A 12 -25.56 7.90 -28.27
N VAL A 13 -25.62 6.62 -27.95
CA VAL A 13 -25.26 6.10 -26.63
C VAL A 13 -23.75 6.17 -26.53
N VAL A 14 -23.25 7.16 -25.82
CA VAL A 14 -21.82 7.24 -25.42
C VAL A 14 -21.60 6.23 -24.30
N MET A 15 -21.07 5.07 -24.64
CA MET A 15 -20.54 4.12 -23.67
C MET A 15 -19.25 4.69 -23.08
N SER A 16 -19.33 5.33 -21.91
CA SER A 16 -18.18 5.69 -21.11
C SER A 16 -17.54 4.41 -20.56
N ALA A 17 -16.44 3.98 -21.17
CA ALA A 17 -15.62 2.91 -20.62
C ALA A 17 -14.98 3.42 -19.33
N VAL A 18 -15.51 2.98 -18.18
CA VAL A 18 -14.85 3.18 -16.89
C VAL A 18 -13.62 2.25 -16.89
N ALA A 19 -12.46 2.82 -17.14
CA ALA A 19 -11.20 2.11 -16.97
C ALA A 19 -11.01 1.82 -15.47
N PHE A 20 -11.25 0.58 -15.05
CA PHE A 20 -10.82 0.10 -13.74
C PHE A 20 -9.29 0.03 -13.79
N GLY A 21 -8.63 1.11 -13.38
CA GLY A 21 -7.21 1.10 -13.15
C GLY A 21 -6.89 0.11 -12.04
N ALA A 22 -5.96 -0.83 -12.30
CA ALA A 22 -5.42 -1.68 -11.26
C ALA A 22 -4.77 -0.79 -10.18
N HIS A 23 -5.39 -0.70 -9.00
CA HIS A 23 -4.86 0.07 -7.89
C HIS A 23 -3.86 -0.81 -7.13
N ALA A 24 -2.60 -0.38 -7.12
CA ALA A 24 -1.59 -0.93 -6.22
C ALA A 24 -1.61 -0.18 -4.88
N ALA A 25 -1.04 -0.79 -3.84
CA ALA A 25 -0.83 -0.14 -2.55
C ALA A 25 -0.03 1.16 -2.70
N ASP A 26 -0.36 2.18 -1.92
CA ASP A 26 0.37 3.45 -1.90
C ASP A 26 1.68 3.29 -1.13
N LYS A 27 2.82 3.54 -1.76
CA LYS A 27 4.15 3.48 -1.13
C LYS A 27 4.74 4.88 -0.96
N LEU A 28 4.98 5.26 0.29
CA LEU A 28 5.39 6.58 0.71
C LEU A 28 6.68 6.53 1.53
N ASN A 29 7.52 7.56 1.40
CA ASN A 29 8.55 7.79 2.40
C ASN A 29 7.88 8.17 3.73
N TYR A 30 8.40 7.64 4.84
CA TYR A 30 7.82 7.90 6.15
C TYR A 30 7.88 9.39 6.50
N ASP A 31 6.75 9.89 6.93
CA ASP A 31 6.54 11.18 7.54
C ASP A 31 5.56 11.02 8.70
N ALA A 32 5.91 11.52 9.87
CA ALA A 32 5.13 11.33 11.09
C ALA A 32 3.69 11.86 10.98
N LYS A 33 3.51 12.99 10.28
CA LYS A 33 2.19 13.61 10.09
C LYS A 33 1.31 12.74 9.17
N SER A 34 1.85 12.30 8.06
CA SER A 34 1.14 11.42 7.10
C SER A 34 0.82 10.06 7.71
N PHE A 35 1.73 9.51 8.50
CA PHE A 35 1.51 8.27 9.24
C PHE A 35 0.37 8.42 10.26
N ALA A 36 0.39 9.47 11.08
CA ALA A 36 -0.67 9.75 12.04
C ALA A 36 -2.04 9.95 11.35
N ALA A 37 -2.08 10.62 10.20
CA ALA A 37 -3.30 10.80 9.41
C ALA A 37 -3.84 9.47 8.87
N ALA A 38 -2.98 8.58 8.40
CA ALA A 38 -3.36 7.24 7.95
C ALA A 38 -3.92 6.39 9.10
N GLN A 39 -3.30 6.47 10.28
CA GLN A 39 -3.79 5.81 11.50
C GLN A 39 -5.17 6.34 11.92
N ALA A 40 -5.35 7.66 11.94
CA ALA A 40 -6.62 8.30 12.29
C ALA A 40 -7.74 7.95 11.30
N ALA A 41 -7.41 7.75 10.03
CA ALA A 41 -8.34 7.30 8.99
C ALA A 41 -8.65 5.79 9.05
N GLY A 42 -8.08 5.04 9.98
CA GLY A 42 -8.29 3.61 10.14
C GLY A 42 -7.72 2.76 9.01
N LYS A 43 -6.72 3.27 8.29
CA LYS A 43 -6.16 2.58 7.13
C LYS A 43 -5.38 1.33 7.52
N PRO A 44 -5.34 0.31 6.62
CA PRO A 44 -4.35 -0.76 6.69
C PRO A 44 -2.97 -0.18 6.37
N ILE A 45 -1.97 -0.45 7.21
CA ILE A 45 -0.64 0.15 7.09
C ILE A 45 0.45 -0.92 7.23
N LEU A 46 1.46 -0.83 6.37
CA LEU A 46 2.74 -1.51 6.52
C LEU A 46 3.84 -0.45 6.73
N VAL A 47 4.66 -0.65 7.74
CA VAL A 47 5.91 0.12 7.93
C VAL A 47 7.08 -0.78 7.59
N GLU A 48 7.92 -0.34 6.65
CA GLU A 48 9.17 -1.00 6.28
C GLU A 48 10.35 -0.23 6.90
N ILE A 49 11.12 -0.87 7.76
CA ILE A 49 12.40 -0.33 8.21
C ILE A 49 13.47 -0.79 7.20
N HIS A 50 13.91 0.12 6.37
CA HIS A 50 14.69 -0.17 5.16
C HIS A 50 16.04 0.54 5.16
N ALA A 51 17.05 -0.11 4.58
CA ALA A 51 18.31 0.53 4.23
C ALA A 51 18.72 0.13 2.81
N THR A 52 19.29 1.06 2.05
CA THR A 52 19.67 0.83 0.64
C THR A 52 20.77 -0.23 0.47
N TRP A 53 21.62 -0.41 1.49
CA TRP A 53 22.72 -1.39 1.52
C TRP A 53 22.31 -2.76 2.07
N CYS A 54 21.09 -2.91 2.57
CA CYS A 54 20.60 -4.11 3.26
C CYS A 54 20.23 -5.23 2.28
N PRO A 55 20.95 -6.36 2.24
CA PRO A 55 20.65 -7.47 1.33
C PRO A 55 19.29 -8.10 1.60
N THR A 56 18.90 -8.22 2.87
CA THR A 56 17.59 -8.77 3.28
C THR A 56 16.44 -7.86 2.82
N CYS A 57 16.62 -6.53 2.92
CA CYS A 57 15.63 -5.58 2.41
C CYS A 57 15.45 -5.73 0.89
N LYS A 58 16.55 -5.93 0.14
CA LYS A 58 16.49 -6.19 -1.29
C LYS A 58 15.76 -7.48 -1.62
N ALA A 59 15.92 -8.52 -0.81
CA ALA A 59 15.21 -9.79 -0.98
C ALA A 59 13.71 -9.65 -0.67
N GLN A 60 13.33 -8.76 0.23
CA GLN A 60 11.93 -8.46 0.55
C GLN A 60 11.22 -7.67 -0.55
N GLU A 61 11.92 -6.81 -1.28
CA GLU A 61 11.33 -5.89 -2.27
C GLU A 61 10.44 -6.57 -3.32
N PRO A 62 10.88 -7.63 -4.05
CA PRO A 62 10.03 -8.28 -5.05
C PRO A 62 8.82 -8.97 -4.40
N ILE A 63 8.97 -9.53 -3.20
CA ILE A 63 7.89 -10.20 -2.47
C ILE A 63 6.81 -9.18 -2.10
N LEU A 64 7.22 -8.06 -1.49
CA LEU A 64 6.31 -6.98 -1.11
C LEU A 64 5.64 -6.36 -2.33
N SER A 65 6.41 -6.11 -3.39
CA SER A 65 5.86 -5.57 -4.66
C SER A 65 4.77 -6.45 -5.26
N ASP A 66 4.94 -7.76 -5.22
CA ASP A 66 3.94 -8.70 -5.75
C ASP A 66 2.70 -8.78 -4.86
N LEU A 67 2.87 -8.74 -3.54
CA LEU A 67 1.76 -8.71 -2.60
C LEU A 67 0.96 -7.41 -2.69
N GLU A 68 1.64 -6.27 -2.77
CA GLU A 68 1.05 -4.93 -2.85
C GLU A 68 0.16 -4.75 -4.09
N LYS A 69 0.36 -5.54 -5.14
CA LYS A 69 -0.47 -5.54 -6.36
C LYS A 69 -1.75 -6.37 -6.24
N GLN A 70 -1.89 -7.19 -5.20
CA GLN A 70 -3.08 -8.01 -5.01
C GLN A 70 -4.27 -7.15 -4.57
N ASP A 71 -5.46 -7.46 -5.09
CA ASP A 71 -6.69 -6.70 -4.80
C ASP A 71 -6.98 -6.55 -3.31
N LYS A 72 -6.69 -7.58 -2.52
CA LYS A 72 -6.89 -7.55 -1.06
C LYS A 72 -6.03 -6.51 -0.34
N PHE A 73 -4.92 -6.07 -0.94
CA PHE A 73 -4.01 -5.07 -0.40
C PHE A 73 -4.06 -3.73 -1.13
N LYS A 74 -4.99 -3.52 -2.04
CA LYS A 74 -5.11 -2.27 -2.81
C LYS A 74 -5.27 -1.01 -1.96
N ASN A 75 -5.78 -1.13 -0.74
CA ASN A 75 -5.97 -0.02 0.18
C ASN A 75 -4.82 0.11 1.20
N LEU A 76 -3.82 -0.77 1.12
CA LEU A 76 -2.66 -0.73 2.01
C LEU A 76 -1.85 0.54 1.74
N THR A 77 -1.49 1.23 2.81
CA THR A 77 -0.50 2.32 2.76
C THR A 77 0.81 1.81 3.32
N VAL A 78 1.87 1.90 2.53
CA VAL A 78 3.22 1.46 2.91
C VAL A 78 4.07 2.68 3.23
N PHE A 79 4.61 2.76 4.45
CA PHE A 79 5.55 3.77 4.86
C PHE A 79 6.96 3.17 4.95
N ARG A 80 7.87 3.68 4.16
CA ARG A 80 9.29 3.27 4.22
C ARG A 80 10.05 4.23 5.11
N VAL A 81 10.60 3.70 6.19
CA VAL A 81 11.50 4.40 7.11
C VAL A 81 12.93 4.12 6.68
N ASP A 82 13.71 5.16 6.43
CA ASP A 82 15.15 5.03 6.19
C ASP A 82 15.88 4.81 7.51
N PHE A 83 16.49 3.63 7.66
CA PHE A 83 17.17 3.22 8.87
C PHE A 83 18.35 4.12 9.21
N ASP A 84 19.05 4.65 8.21
CA ASP A 84 20.26 5.43 8.41
C ASP A 84 19.99 6.90 8.73
N SER A 85 18.99 7.51 8.08
CA SER A 85 18.71 8.94 8.20
C SER A 85 17.54 9.28 9.12
N GLN A 86 16.55 8.38 9.30
CA GLN A 86 15.37 8.62 10.12
C GLN A 86 15.46 7.97 11.50
N LYS A 87 16.52 8.29 12.23
CA LYS A 87 16.83 7.67 13.54
C LYS A 87 15.72 7.82 14.58
N ASP A 88 15.03 8.96 14.60
CA ASP A 88 13.93 9.19 15.54
C ASP A 88 12.73 8.29 15.22
N ALA A 89 12.41 8.09 13.95
CA ALA A 89 11.37 7.16 13.53
C ALA A 89 11.75 5.70 13.86
N VAL A 90 12.98 5.30 13.56
CA VAL A 90 13.51 3.97 13.90
C VAL A 90 13.35 3.70 15.40
N LYS A 91 13.71 4.67 16.24
CA LYS A 91 13.54 4.59 17.70
C LYS A 91 12.07 4.54 18.11
N ALA A 92 11.23 5.38 17.52
CA ALA A 92 9.79 5.45 17.84
C ALA A 92 9.08 4.12 17.53
N PHE A 93 9.47 3.42 16.46
CA PHE A 93 8.96 2.09 16.14
C PHE A 93 9.61 0.96 16.97
N GLY A 94 10.54 1.28 17.86
CA GLY A 94 11.28 0.28 18.64
C GLY A 94 12.15 -0.64 17.76
N ALA A 95 12.54 -0.16 16.58
CA ALA A 95 13.37 -0.92 15.66
C ALA A 95 14.86 -0.79 16.05
N ARG A 96 15.57 -1.91 16.01
CA ARG A 96 17.03 -1.97 16.31
C ARG A 96 17.84 -2.37 15.10
N VAL A 97 17.18 -2.91 14.09
CA VAL A 97 17.77 -3.38 12.84
C VAL A 97 16.88 -3.02 11.68
N GLN A 98 17.45 -2.98 10.48
CA GLN A 98 16.72 -2.88 9.22
C GLN A 98 16.03 -4.20 8.89
N SER A 99 15.29 -4.24 7.77
CA SER A 99 14.48 -5.39 7.32
C SER A 99 13.34 -5.79 8.27
N MET A 100 12.91 -4.86 9.12
CA MET A 100 11.74 -5.04 9.97
C MET A 100 10.49 -4.60 9.23
N LEU A 101 9.45 -5.43 9.29
CA LEU A 101 8.11 -5.17 8.78
C LEU A 101 7.15 -5.05 9.96
N ILE A 102 6.38 -3.97 10.02
CA ILE A 102 5.42 -3.72 11.10
C ILE A 102 4.07 -3.40 10.49
N THR A 103 3.04 -4.11 10.91
CA THR A 103 1.68 -3.92 10.40
C THR A 103 0.77 -3.24 11.41
N PHE A 104 -0.14 -2.41 10.89
CA PHE A 104 -1.15 -1.69 11.66
C PHE A 104 -2.52 -1.83 11.01
N LYS A 105 -3.55 -1.83 11.83
CA LYS A 105 -4.93 -1.57 11.45
C LYS A 105 -5.35 -0.27 12.14
N GLY A 106 -5.33 0.82 11.39
CA GLY A 106 -5.43 2.16 11.99
C GLY A 106 -4.29 2.41 12.98
N SER A 107 -4.60 2.75 14.21
CA SER A 107 -3.62 3.03 15.28
C SER A 107 -3.12 1.78 16.01
N VAL A 108 -3.67 0.60 15.74
CA VAL A 108 -3.33 -0.65 16.44
C VAL A 108 -2.25 -1.40 15.66
N GLU A 109 -1.11 -1.65 16.29
CA GLU A 109 -0.10 -2.56 15.75
C GLU A 109 -0.64 -4.00 15.78
N THR A 110 -0.63 -4.67 14.63
CA THR A 110 -1.19 -6.02 14.48
C THR A 110 -0.14 -7.11 14.34
N GLY A 111 1.09 -6.74 14.05
CA GLY A 111 2.20 -7.67 13.98
C GLY A 111 3.50 -7.03 13.54
N ARG A 112 4.58 -7.77 13.73
CA ARG A 112 5.92 -7.39 13.24
C ARG A 112 6.77 -8.61 12.96
N SER A 113 7.71 -8.48 12.04
CA SER A 113 8.73 -9.47 11.74
C SER A 113 10.06 -8.80 11.44
N VAL A 114 11.15 -9.54 11.63
CA VAL A 114 12.52 -9.07 11.36
C VAL A 114 13.16 -10.06 10.40
N GLY A 115 13.65 -9.55 9.26
CA GLY A 115 14.42 -10.32 8.31
C GLY A 115 13.64 -11.43 7.59
N ASP A 116 12.32 -11.40 7.61
CA ASP A 116 11.50 -12.39 6.93
C ASP A 116 11.59 -12.21 5.41
N THR A 117 11.93 -13.28 4.70
CA THR A 117 12.01 -13.35 3.25
C THR A 117 11.14 -14.48 2.67
N ASN A 118 10.23 -15.03 3.46
CA ASN A 118 9.28 -16.03 3.01
C ASN A 118 7.98 -15.38 2.54
N PRO A 119 7.58 -15.55 1.26
CA PRO A 119 6.37 -14.92 0.73
C PRO A 119 5.09 -15.23 1.52
N SER A 120 4.95 -16.48 1.99
CA SER A 120 3.74 -16.90 2.72
C SER A 120 3.64 -16.26 4.10
N SER A 121 4.74 -16.17 4.85
CA SER A 121 4.73 -15.53 6.18
C SER A 121 4.58 -14.02 6.08
N ILE A 122 5.17 -13.38 5.07
CA ILE A 122 4.96 -11.95 4.80
C ILE A 122 3.49 -11.70 4.41
N ALA A 123 2.89 -12.53 3.54
CA ALA A 123 1.48 -12.42 3.20
C ALA A 123 0.58 -12.56 4.45
N ALA A 124 0.86 -13.52 5.32
CA ALA A 124 0.13 -13.71 6.57
C ALA A 124 0.28 -12.51 7.54
N LEU A 125 1.44 -11.85 7.53
CA LEU A 125 1.65 -10.62 8.29
C LEU A 125 0.79 -9.47 7.74
N LEU A 126 0.78 -9.27 6.42
CA LEU A 126 -0.04 -8.26 5.76
C LEU A 126 -1.55 -8.51 5.94
N ASP A 127 -2.00 -9.75 5.97
CA ASP A 127 -3.41 -10.11 6.19
C ASP A 127 -3.94 -9.58 7.55
N LYS A 128 -3.06 -9.31 8.51
CA LYS A 128 -3.44 -8.73 9.81
C LYS A 128 -3.80 -7.24 9.74
N THR A 129 -3.63 -6.60 8.59
CA THR A 129 -4.01 -5.20 8.38
C THR A 129 -5.46 -5.00 7.97
N THR A 130 -6.12 -6.07 7.52
CA THR A 130 -7.51 -6.06 6.99
C THR A 130 -8.56 -6.46 8.01
#